data_9d8f74211f6be1f623e183f29615624b
#
_entry.id   9d8f74211f6be1f623e183f29615624b
#
_cell.length_a   1.000
_cell.length_b   1.000
_cell.length_c   1.000
_cell.angle_alpha   90.00
_cell.angle_beta   90.00
_cell.angle_gamma   90.00
#
_symmetry.space_group_name_H-M   'P 1'
#
loop_
_entity.id
_entity.type
_entity.pdbx_description
1 polymer ?
#
loop_
_entity_poly.entity_id
_entity_poly.type
_entity_poly.pdbx_seq_one_letter_code
_entity_poly.pdbx_strand_id
1 'polypeptide(L)'
;MTTASSTEAVPPRYFGGALSDVLASALGAAGSPDWVDALGLPPADAYVVFLIDGLGWNLLVAHPEEAPYLTTLAAVAEPITCGVPSTTATSLTSLGTGLPPGAHGVVGYTSRIPGTDRLLDALRWDR
;
A
#
# COMPACT_ATOMS: atom_id res chain seq x y z
N MET A 1 20.66 -9.79 28.85
CA MET A 1 21.15 -9.43 27.50
C MET A 1 19.97 -9.56 26.54
N THR A 2 19.33 -8.44 26.26
CA THR A 2 18.18 -8.40 25.36
C THR A 2 18.72 -8.40 23.94
N THR A 3 18.56 -9.48 23.22
CA THR A 3 18.89 -9.53 21.79
C THR A 3 17.91 -8.61 21.07
N ALA A 4 18.41 -7.46 20.60
CA ALA A 4 17.67 -6.64 19.68
C ALA A 4 17.39 -7.51 18.45
N SER A 5 16.11 -7.85 18.23
CA SER A 5 15.64 -8.43 16.99
C SER A 5 15.95 -7.41 15.88
N SER A 6 16.92 -7.71 15.03
CA SER A 6 17.13 -6.94 13.82
C SER A 6 15.87 -7.11 12.98
N THR A 7 15.03 -6.08 12.94
CA THR A 7 13.89 -6.05 12.03
C THR A 7 14.45 -5.95 10.62
N GLU A 8 14.65 -7.09 9.99
CA GLU A 8 15.10 -7.15 8.62
C GLU A 8 14.03 -6.50 7.73
N ALA A 9 14.45 -5.58 6.87
CA ALA A 9 13.53 -4.90 5.97
C ALA A 9 12.98 -5.90 4.96
N VAL A 10 11.65 -6.02 4.89
CA VAL A 10 10.98 -6.89 3.94
C VAL A 10 10.90 -6.16 2.60
N PRO A 11 11.48 -6.71 1.51
CA PRO A 11 11.39 -6.09 0.19
C PRO A 11 9.93 -6.09 -0.31
N PRO A 12 9.51 -5.05 -1.07
CA PRO A 12 8.17 -5.00 -1.64
C PRO A 12 7.91 -6.16 -2.61
N ARG A 13 6.74 -6.77 -2.48
CA ARG A 13 6.28 -7.87 -3.35
C ARG A 13 5.38 -7.35 -4.45
N TYR A 14 5.91 -6.49 -5.32
CA TYR A 14 5.14 -5.95 -6.45
C TYR A 14 4.60 -7.06 -7.35
N PHE A 15 3.42 -6.84 -7.93
CA PHE A 15 2.72 -7.75 -8.85
C PHE A 15 2.27 -9.08 -8.22
N GLY A 16 1.86 -9.05 -6.96
CA GLY A 16 1.30 -10.21 -6.27
C GLY A 16 1.45 -10.17 -4.75
N GLY A 17 1.33 -9.00 -4.15
CA GLY A 17 1.39 -8.86 -2.69
C GLY A 17 1.87 -7.49 -2.22
N ALA A 18 1.64 -6.45 -3.00
CA ALA A 18 1.94 -5.08 -2.64
C ALA A 18 0.69 -4.20 -2.61
N LEU A 19 0.80 -3.04 -1.96
CA LEU A 19 -0.29 -2.06 -1.88
C LEU A 19 -0.74 -1.57 -3.28
N SER A 20 0.18 -1.50 -4.26
CA SER A 20 -0.13 -1.20 -5.65
C SER A 20 -1.10 -2.19 -6.29
N ASP A 21 -1.16 -3.42 -5.80
CA ASP A 21 -1.97 -4.46 -6.41
C ASP A 21 -3.43 -4.43 -5.94
N VAL A 22 -3.76 -3.69 -4.86
CA VAL A 22 -5.06 -3.75 -4.19
C VAL A 22 -6.21 -3.28 -5.07
N LEU A 23 -6.16 -2.05 -5.62
CA LEU A 23 -7.25 -1.54 -6.46
C LEU A 23 -7.29 -2.23 -7.82
N ALA A 24 -6.14 -2.56 -8.39
CA ALA A 24 -6.04 -3.33 -9.62
C ALA A 24 -6.72 -4.70 -9.46
N SER A 25 -6.42 -5.41 -8.35
CA SER A 25 -7.06 -6.70 -8.05
C SER A 25 -8.55 -6.58 -7.80
N ALA A 26 -8.99 -5.56 -7.06
CA ALA A 26 -10.42 -5.34 -6.83
C ALA A 26 -11.19 -5.09 -8.13
N LEU A 27 -10.63 -4.31 -9.06
CA LEU A 27 -11.22 -4.06 -10.38
C LEU A 27 -11.24 -5.33 -11.25
N GLY A 28 -10.14 -6.10 -11.26
CA GLY A 28 -10.07 -7.37 -11.99
C GLY A 28 -11.05 -8.39 -11.45
N ALA A 29 -11.13 -8.56 -10.14
CA ALA A 29 -12.07 -9.48 -9.48
C ALA A 29 -13.55 -9.06 -9.66
N ALA A 30 -13.82 -7.75 -9.81
CA ALA A 30 -15.13 -7.23 -10.18
C ALA A 30 -15.49 -7.39 -11.66
N GLY A 31 -14.60 -8.00 -12.47
CA GLY A 31 -14.84 -8.31 -13.87
C GLY A 31 -14.37 -7.25 -14.87
N SER A 32 -13.55 -6.28 -14.47
CA SER A 32 -12.94 -5.34 -15.42
C SER A 32 -11.91 -6.05 -16.30
N PRO A 33 -12.04 -6.02 -17.65
CA PRO A 33 -11.12 -6.73 -18.53
C PRO A 33 -9.73 -6.11 -18.61
N ASP A 34 -9.59 -4.86 -18.19
CA ASP A 34 -8.33 -4.11 -18.27
C ASP A 34 -7.42 -4.33 -17.07
N TRP A 35 -7.93 -5.03 -16.03
CA TRP A 35 -7.23 -5.24 -14.77
C TRP A 35 -7.11 -6.72 -14.41
N VAL A 36 -5.97 -7.07 -13.83
CA VAL A 36 -5.69 -8.44 -13.37
C VAL A 36 -5.82 -8.51 -11.87
N ASP A 37 -6.55 -9.50 -11.38
CA ASP A 37 -6.56 -9.84 -9.95
C ASP A 37 -5.29 -10.60 -9.58
N ALA A 38 -4.27 -9.88 -9.12
CA ALA A 38 -3.00 -10.43 -8.67
C ALA A 38 -3.03 -10.94 -7.22
N LEU A 39 -4.05 -10.55 -6.44
CA LEU A 39 -4.21 -10.94 -5.03
C LEU A 39 -5.13 -12.15 -4.83
N GLY A 40 -5.86 -12.57 -5.87
CA GLY A 40 -6.79 -13.70 -5.79
C GLY A 40 -8.00 -13.39 -4.90
N LEU A 41 -8.62 -12.23 -5.09
CA LEU A 41 -9.76 -11.81 -4.28
C LEU A 41 -10.99 -12.69 -4.57
N PRO A 42 -11.83 -12.98 -3.56
CA PRO A 42 -13.06 -13.74 -3.79
C PRO A 42 -14.00 -12.93 -4.69
N PRO A 43 -14.73 -13.56 -5.63
CA PRO A 43 -15.68 -12.86 -6.48
C PRO A 43 -16.75 -12.10 -5.66
N ALA A 44 -17.02 -10.86 -6.03
CA ALA A 44 -18.04 -10.01 -5.38
C ALA A 44 -18.60 -9.00 -6.37
N ASP A 45 -19.85 -8.56 -6.16
CA ASP A 45 -20.49 -7.54 -6.99
C ASP A 45 -19.87 -6.15 -6.77
N ALA A 46 -19.25 -5.94 -5.61
CA ALA A 46 -18.57 -4.69 -5.26
C ALA A 46 -17.50 -4.93 -4.20
N TYR A 47 -16.46 -4.10 -4.23
CA TYR A 47 -15.40 -4.07 -3.22
C TYR A 47 -15.37 -2.72 -2.53
N VAL A 48 -15.15 -2.74 -1.23
CA VAL A 48 -14.87 -1.55 -0.43
C VAL A 48 -13.44 -1.65 0.08
N VAL A 49 -12.58 -0.73 -0.35
CA VAL A 49 -11.22 -0.62 0.15
C VAL A 49 -11.18 0.42 1.27
N PHE A 50 -10.93 -0.05 2.50
CA PHE A 50 -10.83 0.82 3.67
C PHE A 50 -9.37 0.97 4.06
N LEU A 51 -8.79 2.14 3.78
CA LEU A 51 -7.41 2.45 4.08
C LEU A 51 -7.30 3.19 5.42
N ILE A 52 -6.46 2.67 6.31
CA ILE A 52 -6.10 3.33 7.57
C ILE A 52 -4.62 3.73 7.47
N ASP A 53 -4.37 5.03 7.32
CA ASP A 53 -3.00 5.54 7.23
C ASP A 53 -2.25 5.36 8.56
N GLY A 54 -0.98 4.97 8.48
CA GLY A 54 -0.14 4.73 9.64
C GLY A 54 -0.37 3.40 10.37
N LEU A 55 -1.44 2.66 10.07
CA LEU A 55 -1.67 1.32 10.64
C LEU A 55 -1.05 0.24 9.74
N GLY A 56 0.12 -0.25 10.15
CA GLY A 56 0.78 -1.36 9.48
C GLY A 56 0.53 -2.70 10.17
N TRP A 57 0.77 -3.79 9.45
CA TRP A 57 0.62 -5.16 9.94
C TRP A 57 1.35 -5.43 11.26
N ASN A 58 2.61 -5.02 11.36
CA ASN A 58 3.42 -5.24 12.55
C ASN A 58 2.85 -4.53 13.78
N LEU A 59 2.29 -3.33 13.59
CA LEU A 59 1.64 -2.58 14.66
C LEU A 59 0.36 -3.28 15.12
N LEU A 60 -0.47 -3.72 14.18
CA LEU A 60 -1.70 -4.46 14.47
C LEU A 60 -1.43 -5.75 15.27
N VAL A 61 -0.45 -6.53 14.83
CA VAL A 61 -0.09 -7.80 15.49
C VAL A 61 0.54 -7.58 16.88
N ALA A 62 1.26 -6.47 17.06
CA ALA A 62 1.86 -6.11 18.35
C ALA A 62 0.85 -5.60 19.39
N HIS A 63 -0.33 -5.12 18.94
CA HIS A 63 -1.37 -4.51 19.78
C HIS A 63 -2.76 -5.11 19.51
N PRO A 64 -2.94 -6.42 19.69
CA PRO A 64 -4.18 -7.11 19.32
C PRO A 64 -5.40 -6.66 20.12
N GLU A 65 -5.19 -6.19 21.35
CA GLU A 65 -6.26 -5.76 22.25
C GLU A 65 -6.85 -4.40 21.86
N GLU A 66 -6.07 -3.57 21.16
CA GLU A 66 -6.48 -2.23 20.72
C GLU A 66 -7.40 -2.29 19.50
N ALA A 67 -7.30 -3.36 18.70
CA ALA A 67 -8.11 -3.54 17.50
C ALA A 67 -8.56 -5.00 17.34
N PRO A 68 -9.40 -5.52 18.25
CA PRO A 68 -9.72 -6.96 18.31
C PRO A 68 -10.39 -7.47 17.05
N TYR A 69 -11.25 -6.67 16.41
CA TYR A 69 -11.87 -7.06 15.15
C TYR A 69 -10.85 -7.21 14.01
N LEU A 70 -9.96 -6.24 13.82
CA LEU A 70 -8.91 -6.33 12.79
C LEU A 70 -7.95 -7.48 13.06
N THR A 71 -7.69 -7.78 14.34
CA THR A 71 -6.86 -8.92 14.75
C THR A 71 -7.49 -10.24 14.34
N THR A 72 -8.82 -10.40 14.42
CA THR A 72 -9.49 -11.62 13.93
C THR A 72 -9.36 -11.77 12.42
N LEU A 73 -9.40 -10.69 11.67
CA LEU A 73 -9.17 -10.71 10.22
C LEU A 73 -7.70 -11.03 9.90
N ALA A 74 -6.76 -10.46 10.64
CA ALA A 74 -5.34 -10.73 10.48
C ALA A 74 -4.96 -12.21 10.73
N ALA A 75 -5.71 -12.91 11.58
CA ALA A 75 -5.46 -14.33 11.86
C ALA A 75 -5.69 -15.25 10.65
N VAL A 76 -6.44 -14.79 9.65
CA VAL A 76 -6.79 -15.57 8.44
C VAL A 76 -6.32 -14.91 7.15
N ALA A 77 -5.52 -13.84 7.24
CA ALA A 77 -5.03 -13.07 6.11
C ALA A 77 -3.50 -13.09 6.04
N GLU A 78 -2.98 -12.93 4.83
CA GLU A 78 -1.56 -12.70 4.61
C GLU A 78 -1.28 -11.19 4.46
N PRO A 79 -0.20 -10.66 5.08
CA PRO A 79 0.14 -9.26 4.93
C PRO A 79 0.63 -8.97 3.51
N ILE A 80 0.22 -7.84 2.98
CA ILE A 80 0.83 -7.25 1.79
C ILE A 80 1.92 -6.27 2.19
N THR A 81 2.80 -5.92 1.25
CA THR A 81 3.88 -4.97 1.46
C THR A 81 3.53 -3.61 0.88
N CYS A 82 4.03 -2.53 1.48
CA CYS A 82 4.03 -1.22 0.82
C CYS A 82 5.30 -1.02 -0.02
N GLY A 83 5.31 0.06 -0.82
CA GLY A 83 6.48 0.43 -1.61
C GLY A 83 7.63 1.01 -0.79
N VAL A 84 8.76 1.24 -1.44
CA VAL A 84 9.91 1.93 -0.86
C VAL A 84 10.15 3.21 -1.66
N PRO A 85 10.21 4.38 -0.98
CA PRO A 85 9.96 4.62 0.45
C PRO A 85 8.48 4.47 0.83
N SER A 86 8.21 4.04 2.08
CA SER A 86 6.85 3.81 2.60
C SER A 86 6.21 5.10 3.15
N THR A 87 6.23 6.17 2.36
CA THR A 87 5.59 7.44 2.73
C THR A 87 4.13 7.48 2.27
N THR A 88 3.30 8.28 2.94
CA THR A 88 1.88 8.46 2.58
C THR A 88 1.71 8.84 1.11
N ALA A 89 2.47 9.82 0.62
CA ALA A 89 2.39 10.26 -0.78
C ALA A 89 2.72 9.14 -1.77
N THR A 90 3.79 8.39 -1.53
CA THR A 90 4.19 7.25 -2.36
C THR A 90 3.15 6.13 -2.31
N SER A 91 2.68 5.79 -1.11
CA SER A 91 1.73 4.70 -0.89
C SER A 91 0.35 4.98 -1.48
N LEU A 92 -0.18 6.19 -1.30
CA LEU A 92 -1.46 6.59 -1.91
C LEU A 92 -1.38 6.63 -3.43
N THR A 93 -0.25 7.10 -3.98
CA THR A 93 -0.04 7.08 -5.44
C THR A 93 0.04 5.64 -5.96
N SER A 94 0.78 4.75 -5.27
CA SER A 94 0.84 3.33 -5.64
C SER A 94 -0.54 2.66 -5.58
N LEU A 95 -1.31 2.91 -4.53
CA LEU A 95 -2.67 2.39 -4.39
C LEU A 95 -3.57 2.86 -5.53
N GLY A 96 -3.57 4.19 -5.82
CA GLY A 96 -4.48 4.79 -6.79
C GLY A 96 -4.12 4.50 -8.25
N THR A 97 -2.83 4.28 -8.55
CA THR A 97 -2.37 4.04 -9.93
C THR A 97 -2.17 2.57 -10.28
N GLY A 98 -2.09 1.70 -9.28
CA GLY A 98 -1.70 0.30 -9.49
C GLY A 98 -0.21 0.12 -9.84
N LEU A 99 0.63 1.14 -9.66
CA LEU A 99 2.02 1.13 -10.09
C LEU A 99 2.99 1.17 -8.91
N PRO A 100 4.19 0.58 -9.03
CA PRO A 100 5.24 0.73 -8.04
C PRO A 100 5.86 2.15 -8.10
N PRO A 101 6.53 2.62 -7.03
CA PRO A 101 7.10 3.97 -6.94
C PRO A 101 8.03 4.34 -8.09
N GLY A 102 8.83 3.39 -8.57
CA GLY A 102 9.73 3.61 -9.71
C GLY A 102 9.00 3.86 -11.05
N ALA A 103 7.75 3.45 -11.17
CA ALA A 103 6.95 3.65 -12.39
C ALA A 103 6.13 4.95 -12.34
N HIS A 104 5.50 5.29 -11.18
CA HIS A 104 4.73 6.52 -11.08
C HIS A 104 5.56 7.76 -10.69
N GLY A 105 6.80 7.58 -10.21
CA GLY A 105 7.75 8.66 -9.95
C GLY A 105 7.53 9.49 -8.68
N VAL A 106 6.48 9.24 -7.89
CA VAL A 106 6.25 9.91 -6.60
C VAL A 106 6.95 9.11 -5.50
N VAL A 107 8.14 9.57 -5.12
CA VAL A 107 9.00 8.87 -4.17
C VAL A 107 9.17 9.60 -2.83
N GLY A 108 8.30 10.57 -2.55
CA GLY A 108 8.33 11.35 -1.31
C GLY A 108 7.30 12.46 -1.32
N TYR A 109 7.33 13.30 -0.28
CA TYR A 109 6.36 14.40 -0.11
C TYR A 109 6.58 15.54 -1.10
N THR A 110 7.83 15.76 -1.50
CA THR A 110 8.17 16.82 -2.46
C THR A 110 8.97 16.27 -3.61
N SER A 111 8.66 16.73 -4.81
CA SER A 111 9.39 16.41 -6.03
C SER A 111 9.57 17.66 -6.89
N ARG A 112 10.67 17.71 -7.63
CA ARG A 112 10.90 18.80 -8.57
C ARG A 112 9.97 18.67 -9.77
N ILE A 113 9.29 19.76 -10.12
CA ILE A 113 8.50 19.81 -11.35
C ILE A 113 9.47 19.92 -12.53
N PRO A 114 9.45 18.97 -13.48
CA PRO A 114 10.37 18.98 -14.61
C PRO A 114 10.34 20.30 -15.39
N GLY A 115 11.53 20.81 -15.75
CA GLY A 115 11.67 22.08 -16.50
C GLY A 115 11.46 23.36 -15.68
N THR A 116 11.32 23.28 -14.36
CA THR A 116 11.11 24.45 -13.49
C THR A 116 12.01 24.39 -12.24
N ASP A 117 12.09 25.51 -11.51
CA ASP A 117 12.71 25.58 -10.19
C ASP A 117 11.68 25.42 -9.04
N ARG A 118 10.48 24.90 -9.37
CA ARG A 118 9.39 24.71 -8.42
C ARG A 118 9.34 23.27 -7.91
N LEU A 119 8.86 23.13 -6.68
CA LEU A 119 8.58 21.84 -6.05
C LEU A 119 7.07 21.60 -6.02
N LEU A 120 6.66 20.37 -6.26
CA LEU A 120 5.32 19.87 -5.98
C LEU A 120 5.30 19.28 -4.57
N ASP A 121 4.38 19.74 -3.73
CA ASP A 121 4.02 19.06 -2.48
C ASP A 121 2.92 18.03 -2.79
N ALA A 122 3.28 16.75 -2.76
CA ALA A 122 2.39 15.67 -3.15
C ALA A 122 1.26 15.39 -2.14
N LEU A 123 1.31 15.94 -0.93
CA LEU A 123 0.22 15.83 0.04
C LEU A 123 -0.83 16.94 -0.11
N ARG A 124 -0.39 18.12 -0.52
CA ARG A 124 -1.25 19.30 -0.67
C ARG A 124 -1.66 19.54 -2.12
N TRP A 125 -0.93 18.96 -3.07
CA TRP A 125 -1.02 19.25 -4.49
C TRP A 125 -0.85 20.75 -4.78
N ASP A 126 -0.01 21.39 -3.93
CA ASP A 126 0.30 22.80 -3.99
C ASP A 126 1.67 23.03 -4.65
N ARG A 127 1.83 24.23 -5.24
CA ARG A 127 3.00 24.59 -6.07
C ARG A 127 3.78 25.74 -5.45
#